data_d0af50ad6b38e92ad1482188dff1dd0f
#
_entry.id   d0af50ad6b38e92ad1482188dff1dd0f
#
_cell.length_a   1.000
_cell.length_b   1.000
_cell.length_c   1.000
_cell.angle_alpha   90.00
_cell.angle_beta   90.00
_cell.angle_gamma   90.00
#
_symmetry.space_group_name_H-M   'P 1'
#
loop_
_entity.id
_entity.type
_entity.pdbx_description
1 polymer ?
#
loop_
_entity_poly.entity_id
_entity_poly.type
_entity_poly.pdbx_seq_one_letter_code
_entity_poly.pdbx_strand_id
1 'polypeptide(L)'
;MASTGRNTTFILLIRLSIVVFLFLNMVLGSVRIPMSAVWHIFTGTGDEPQTWQNIIWKSRFPQALTALVAGAGLSISGLQMQTVFRNPLAGPSVLGISSGASMGVAFVVLFSGSIGGVALSHLGLFGEVALSIAAVAGSLSVMALIVFASHKVKGNVTLLIIGVMIGYLANAIIGILKFFSVEEDIKTYVIWGLGSFSRVSGNQMMLFVTIMAILIPLSFLLVKTLNLLMLGEGYARNLGLNIKRARVLVITCSGVLTAIVTAYCGPIIFLGLAVPHLCRAVFQTSDHRLLMPACLVMGASLALACNLIARMPGFEGALPVNSVTALIGAPVVASVLFRKRKNELNE
;
A
#
# COMPACT_ATOMS: atom_id res chain seq x y z
N MET A 1 25.43 -19.72 -13.53
CA MET A 1 24.82 -19.22 -14.79
C MET A 1 23.33 -19.55 -14.94
N ALA A 2 22.83 -20.72 -14.54
CA ALA A 2 21.40 -21.08 -14.66
C ALA A 2 20.43 -20.19 -13.82
N SER A 3 20.86 -19.65 -12.68
CA SER A 3 20.03 -18.80 -11.83
C SER A 3 19.79 -17.39 -12.41
N THR A 4 20.76 -16.84 -13.14
CA THR A 4 20.66 -15.50 -13.73
C THR A 4 19.63 -15.46 -14.87
N GLY A 5 19.63 -16.47 -15.75
CA GLY A 5 18.65 -16.57 -16.84
C GLY A 5 17.21 -16.72 -16.32
N ARG A 6 17.00 -17.56 -15.29
CA ARG A 6 15.69 -17.75 -14.65
C ARG A 6 15.15 -16.45 -14.04
N ASN A 7 15.97 -15.70 -13.35
CA ASN A 7 15.56 -14.44 -12.72
C ASN A 7 15.19 -13.38 -13.78
N THR A 8 15.93 -13.30 -14.88
CA THR A 8 15.62 -12.41 -16.00
C THR A 8 14.27 -12.75 -16.64
N THR A 9 14.00 -14.04 -16.87
CA THR A 9 12.71 -14.49 -17.41
C THR A 9 11.55 -14.13 -16.49
N PHE A 10 11.68 -14.35 -15.17
CA PHE A 10 10.63 -13.96 -14.23
C PHE A 10 10.38 -12.45 -14.20
N ILE A 11 11.43 -11.62 -14.23
CA ILE A 11 11.27 -10.16 -14.28
C ILE A 11 10.55 -9.74 -15.56
N LEU A 12 10.87 -10.35 -16.70
CA LEU A 12 10.19 -10.05 -17.96
C LEU A 12 8.71 -10.46 -17.92
N LEU A 13 8.39 -11.64 -17.40
CA LEU A 13 7.01 -12.09 -17.24
C LEU A 13 6.20 -11.16 -16.33
N ILE A 14 6.78 -10.70 -15.20
CA ILE A 14 6.09 -9.78 -14.30
C ILE A 14 5.92 -8.39 -14.93
N ARG A 15 6.90 -7.91 -15.71
CA ARG A 15 6.75 -6.67 -16.48
C ARG A 15 5.66 -6.78 -17.53
N LEU A 16 5.61 -7.90 -18.24
CA LEU A 16 4.55 -8.17 -19.20
C LEU A 16 3.18 -8.20 -18.52
N SER A 17 3.06 -8.81 -17.33
CA SER A 17 1.81 -8.85 -16.58
C SER A 17 1.31 -7.45 -16.20
N ILE A 18 2.19 -6.47 -15.90
CA ILE A 18 1.77 -5.07 -15.68
C ILE A 18 1.09 -4.52 -16.92
N VAL A 19 1.70 -4.69 -18.10
CA VAL A 19 1.12 -4.19 -19.37
C VAL A 19 -0.23 -4.84 -19.64
N VAL A 20 -0.32 -6.17 -19.46
CA VAL A 20 -1.57 -6.92 -19.63
C VAL A 20 -2.65 -6.45 -18.66
N PHE A 21 -2.35 -6.38 -17.36
CA PHE A 21 -3.33 -5.96 -16.36
C PHE A 21 -3.71 -4.48 -16.51
N LEU A 22 -2.77 -3.61 -16.88
CA LEU A 22 -3.07 -2.21 -17.17
C LEU A 22 -4.04 -2.11 -18.34
N PHE A 23 -3.78 -2.83 -19.42
CA PHE A 23 -4.67 -2.88 -20.58
C PHE A 23 -6.05 -3.45 -20.21
N LEU A 24 -6.10 -4.56 -19.46
CA LEU A 24 -7.36 -5.16 -19.00
C LEU A 24 -8.16 -4.18 -18.11
N ASN A 25 -7.49 -3.39 -17.28
CA ASN A 25 -8.13 -2.34 -16.47
C ASN A 25 -8.76 -1.23 -17.34
N MET A 26 -8.25 -1.00 -18.57
CA MET A 26 -8.86 -0.03 -19.50
C MET A 26 -10.08 -0.63 -20.20
N VAL A 27 -10.05 -1.91 -20.56
CA VAL A 27 -11.12 -2.58 -21.32
C VAL A 27 -12.25 -3.07 -20.40
N LEU A 28 -11.91 -3.71 -19.29
CA LEU A 28 -12.89 -4.35 -18.38
C LEU A 28 -13.37 -3.38 -17.30
N GLY A 29 -14.64 -3.48 -16.94
CA GLY A 29 -15.28 -2.71 -15.89
C GLY A 29 -16.80 -2.81 -15.98
N SER A 30 -17.54 -2.04 -15.16
CA SER A 30 -19.01 -2.04 -15.11
C SER A 30 -19.65 -1.70 -16.47
N VAL A 31 -19.04 -0.83 -17.24
CA VAL A 31 -19.46 -0.50 -18.61
C VAL A 31 -18.58 -1.26 -19.60
N ARG A 32 -19.19 -2.00 -20.53
CA ARG A 32 -18.45 -2.70 -21.59
C ARG A 32 -18.06 -1.73 -22.67
N ILE A 33 -16.76 -1.48 -22.83
CA ILE A 33 -16.19 -0.68 -23.90
C ILE A 33 -15.43 -1.63 -24.85
N PRO A 34 -15.75 -1.64 -26.15
CA PRO A 34 -15.02 -2.49 -27.11
C PRO A 34 -13.51 -2.17 -27.12
N MET A 35 -12.70 -3.18 -27.35
CA MET A 35 -11.25 -3.05 -27.40
C MET A 35 -10.79 -2.09 -28.50
N SER A 36 -11.47 -2.09 -29.64
CA SER A 36 -11.22 -1.14 -30.74
C SER A 36 -11.46 0.31 -30.32
N ALA A 37 -12.55 0.58 -29.58
CA ALA A 37 -12.85 1.91 -29.08
C ALA A 37 -11.79 2.39 -28.05
N VAL A 38 -11.30 1.50 -27.18
CA VAL A 38 -10.20 1.84 -26.27
C VAL A 38 -8.96 2.23 -27.07
N TRP A 39 -8.62 1.47 -28.12
CA TRP A 39 -7.48 1.79 -28.99
C TRP A 39 -7.66 3.14 -29.71
N HIS A 40 -8.84 3.41 -30.30
CA HIS A 40 -9.16 4.68 -30.97
C HIS A 40 -9.04 5.87 -30.01
N ILE A 41 -9.52 5.73 -28.76
CA ILE A 41 -9.42 6.79 -27.74
C ILE A 41 -7.95 7.09 -27.37
N PHE A 42 -7.10 6.07 -27.30
CA PHE A 42 -5.67 6.29 -27.00
C PHE A 42 -4.89 6.87 -28.19
N THR A 43 -5.26 6.50 -29.43
CA THR A 43 -4.59 6.99 -30.64
C THR A 43 -5.19 8.29 -31.17
N GLY A 44 -6.36 8.71 -30.68
CA GLY A 44 -7.07 9.89 -31.16
C GLY A 44 -7.63 9.73 -32.58
N THR A 45 -7.80 8.47 -33.06
CA THR A 45 -8.15 8.18 -34.47
C THR A 45 -9.63 7.94 -34.72
N GLY A 46 -10.50 7.98 -33.70
CA GLY A 46 -11.91 7.67 -33.84
C GLY A 46 -12.85 8.70 -33.20
N ASP A 47 -14.09 8.74 -33.68
CA ASP A 47 -15.18 9.57 -33.15
C ASP A 47 -15.98 8.78 -32.08
N GLU A 48 -15.25 8.26 -31.07
CA GLU A 48 -15.87 7.47 -30.03
C GLU A 48 -16.72 8.34 -29.09
N PRO A 49 -17.84 7.80 -28.54
CA PRO A 49 -18.73 8.56 -27.67
C PRO A 49 -17.98 9.25 -26.53
N GLN A 50 -18.29 10.52 -26.28
CA GLN A 50 -17.68 11.33 -25.22
C GLN A 50 -17.79 10.65 -23.84
N THR A 51 -18.86 9.88 -23.63
CA THR A 51 -19.07 9.09 -22.41
C THR A 51 -17.96 8.06 -22.20
N TRP A 52 -17.56 7.33 -23.26
CA TRP A 52 -16.48 6.34 -23.18
C TRP A 52 -15.12 7.00 -22.95
N GLN A 53 -14.86 8.12 -23.61
CA GLN A 53 -13.65 8.90 -23.40
C GLN A 53 -13.56 9.38 -21.94
N ASN A 54 -14.66 9.90 -21.38
CA ASN A 54 -14.72 10.31 -19.96
C ASN A 54 -14.51 9.14 -19.01
N ILE A 55 -15.10 7.97 -19.28
CA ILE A 55 -14.90 6.77 -18.44
C ILE A 55 -13.43 6.35 -18.44
N ILE A 56 -12.76 6.36 -19.59
CA ILE A 56 -11.36 5.97 -19.69
C ILE A 56 -10.46 7.00 -19.01
N TRP A 57 -10.55 8.27 -19.38
CA TRP A 57 -9.60 9.28 -18.91
C TRP A 57 -9.87 9.79 -17.48
N LYS A 58 -11.15 9.85 -17.06
CA LYS A 58 -11.51 10.38 -15.73
C LYS A 58 -11.73 9.32 -14.67
N SER A 59 -11.87 8.04 -15.06
CA SER A 59 -12.11 6.95 -14.10
C SER A 59 -11.09 5.83 -14.24
N ARG A 60 -11.03 5.10 -15.35
CA ARG A 60 -10.26 3.87 -15.49
C ARG A 60 -8.76 4.10 -15.44
N PHE A 61 -8.26 5.06 -16.20
CA PHE A 61 -6.84 5.38 -16.24
C PHE A 61 -6.30 5.88 -14.88
N PRO A 62 -6.96 6.85 -14.21
CA PRO A 62 -6.55 7.28 -12.88
C PRO A 62 -6.54 6.15 -11.85
N GLN A 63 -7.56 5.30 -11.84
CA GLN A 63 -7.64 4.16 -10.93
C GLN A 63 -6.52 3.15 -11.17
N ALA A 64 -6.26 2.79 -12.42
CA ALA A 64 -5.22 1.84 -12.77
C ALA A 64 -3.82 2.38 -12.41
N LEU A 65 -3.56 3.66 -12.71
CA LEU A 65 -2.30 4.32 -12.36
C LEU A 65 -2.13 4.41 -10.84
N THR A 66 -3.20 4.75 -10.11
CA THR A 66 -3.20 4.76 -8.65
C THR A 66 -2.91 3.36 -8.08
N ALA A 67 -3.56 2.31 -8.59
CA ALA A 67 -3.32 0.94 -8.18
C ALA A 67 -1.88 0.52 -8.40
N LEU A 68 -1.33 0.81 -9.59
CA LEU A 68 0.06 0.52 -9.94
C LEU A 68 1.05 1.15 -8.95
N VAL A 69 0.91 2.45 -8.73
CA VAL A 69 1.83 3.23 -7.89
C VAL A 69 1.67 2.87 -6.41
N ALA A 70 0.44 2.71 -5.93
CA ALA A 70 0.15 2.30 -4.55
C ALA A 70 0.69 0.89 -4.26
N GLY A 71 0.48 -0.06 -5.18
CA GLY A 71 1.00 -1.42 -5.06
C GLY A 71 2.51 -1.47 -5.01
N ALA A 72 3.19 -0.71 -5.87
CA ALA A 72 4.64 -0.56 -5.86
C ALA A 72 5.15 -0.01 -4.51
N GLY A 73 4.57 1.09 -4.03
CA GLY A 73 4.98 1.73 -2.79
C GLY A 73 4.76 0.87 -1.55
N LEU A 74 3.59 0.24 -1.42
CA LEU A 74 3.29 -0.65 -0.28
C LEU A 74 4.20 -1.88 -0.26
N SER A 75 4.52 -2.44 -1.41
CA SER A 75 5.38 -3.62 -1.51
C SER A 75 6.82 -3.32 -1.10
N ILE A 76 7.36 -2.17 -1.51
CA ILE A 76 8.68 -1.70 -1.07
C ILE A 76 8.66 -1.41 0.42
N SER A 77 7.64 -0.71 0.92
CA SER A 77 7.46 -0.41 2.34
C SER A 77 7.43 -1.71 3.16
N GLY A 78 6.68 -2.71 2.70
CA GLY A 78 6.61 -4.02 3.35
C GLY A 78 7.96 -4.74 3.39
N LEU A 79 8.71 -4.77 2.29
CA LEU A 79 10.05 -5.34 2.23
C LEU A 79 11.00 -4.68 3.24
N GLN A 80 10.99 -3.35 3.32
CA GLN A 80 11.77 -2.57 4.26
C GLN A 80 11.46 -2.94 5.71
N MET A 81 10.16 -3.02 6.06
CA MET A 81 9.72 -3.40 7.41
C MET A 81 10.11 -4.82 7.78
N GLN A 82 9.87 -5.79 6.90
CA GLN A 82 10.27 -7.18 7.14
C GLN A 82 11.78 -7.31 7.38
N THR A 83 12.57 -6.50 6.70
CA THR A 83 14.02 -6.49 6.84
C THR A 83 14.47 -5.89 8.17
N VAL A 84 13.96 -4.71 8.55
CA VAL A 84 14.33 -4.03 9.80
C VAL A 84 13.93 -4.85 11.01
N PHE A 85 12.71 -5.39 11.01
CA PHE A 85 12.20 -6.20 12.12
C PHE A 85 12.66 -7.65 12.09
N ARG A 86 13.32 -8.10 11.01
CA ARG A 86 13.69 -9.51 10.78
C ARG A 86 12.51 -10.45 11.02
N ASN A 87 11.36 -9.97 10.73
CA ASN A 87 10.11 -10.69 10.90
C ASN A 87 9.35 -10.68 9.56
N PRO A 88 9.13 -11.85 8.97
CA PRO A 88 8.42 -11.94 7.70
C PRO A 88 6.97 -11.45 7.79
N LEU A 89 6.38 -11.38 8.97
CA LEU A 89 5.03 -10.89 9.22
C LEU A 89 4.98 -9.38 9.56
N ALA A 90 6.12 -8.70 9.63
CA ALA A 90 6.16 -7.27 9.88
C ALA A 90 5.76 -6.50 8.62
N GLY A 91 4.50 -6.10 8.54
CA GLY A 91 4.01 -5.15 7.55
C GLY A 91 4.03 -3.71 8.10
N PRO A 92 3.94 -2.69 7.25
CA PRO A 92 3.89 -1.30 7.69
C PRO A 92 2.63 -0.99 8.52
N SER A 93 1.54 -1.70 8.28
CA SER A 93 0.29 -1.62 9.07
C SER A 93 0.46 -2.12 10.51
N VAL A 94 1.36 -3.07 10.76
CA VAL A 94 1.60 -3.65 12.09
C VAL A 94 2.22 -2.61 13.05
N LEU A 95 2.93 -1.61 12.53
CA LEU A 95 3.43 -0.49 13.33
C LEU A 95 2.38 0.54 13.70
N GLY A 96 1.11 0.31 13.37
CA GLY A 96 0.04 1.23 13.69
C GLY A 96 -0.03 2.48 12.79
N ILE A 97 0.80 2.60 11.76
CA ILE A 97 0.83 3.77 10.86
C ILE A 97 -0.53 3.94 10.15
N SER A 98 -1.08 2.85 9.62
CA SER A 98 -2.42 2.87 9.01
C SER A 98 -3.53 3.11 10.06
N SER A 99 -3.37 2.62 11.30
CA SER A 99 -4.30 2.93 12.39
C SER A 99 -4.24 4.41 12.78
N GLY A 100 -3.06 5.03 12.72
CA GLY A 100 -2.88 6.47 12.88
C GLY A 100 -3.61 7.27 11.81
N ALA A 101 -3.51 6.85 10.52
CA ALA A 101 -4.29 7.44 9.44
C ALA A 101 -5.78 7.34 9.71
N SER A 102 -6.26 6.15 10.08
CA SER A 102 -7.66 5.90 10.40
C SER A 102 -8.15 6.75 11.59
N MET A 103 -7.31 6.93 12.60
CA MET A 103 -7.60 7.80 13.74
C MET A 103 -7.68 9.28 13.32
N GLY A 104 -6.75 9.76 12.49
CA GLY A 104 -6.81 11.12 11.96
C GLY A 104 -8.10 11.40 11.19
N VAL A 105 -8.48 10.46 10.31
CA VAL A 105 -9.76 10.54 9.56
C VAL A 105 -10.96 10.47 10.50
N ALA A 106 -10.92 9.60 11.52
CA ALA A 106 -11.98 9.50 12.51
C ALA A 106 -12.22 10.84 13.25
N PHE A 107 -11.15 11.54 13.62
CA PHE A 107 -11.29 12.87 14.23
C PHE A 107 -11.97 13.85 13.28
N VAL A 108 -11.66 13.83 12.00
CA VAL A 108 -12.28 14.78 11.04
C VAL A 108 -13.70 14.38 10.69
N VAL A 109 -14.01 13.10 10.49
CA VAL A 109 -15.34 12.64 10.08
C VAL A 109 -16.30 12.56 11.27
N LEU A 110 -15.88 11.87 12.34
CA LEU A 110 -16.77 11.51 13.44
C LEU A 110 -16.93 12.65 14.47
N PHE A 111 -15.88 13.46 14.65
CA PHE A 111 -15.89 14.54 15.63
C PHE A 111 -16.49 15.84 15.07
N SER A 112 -16.29 16.15 13.78
CA SER A 112 -16.83 17.37 13.16
C SER A 112 -18.35 17.36 13.05
N GLY A 113 -18.96 16.20 12.78
CA GLY A 113 -20.42 16.03 12.78
C GLY A 113 -21.07 16.29 14.13
N SER A 114 -20.37 15.95 15.22
CA SER A 114 -20.88 16.12 16.60
C SER A 114 -20.82 17.57 17.10
N ILE A 115 -19.92 18.43 16.59
CA ILE A 115 -19.70 19.79 17.11
C ILE A 115 -20.13 20.87 16.12
N GLY A 116 -20.07 20.63 14.82
CA GLY A 116 -20.25 21.67 13.80
C GLY A 116 -21.53 21.62 12.97
N GLY A 117 -22.36 20.58 13.09
CA GLY A 117 -23.62 20.44 12.37
C GLY A 117 -23.49 20.36 10.81
N VAL A 118 -22.26 20.42 10.25
CA VAL A 118 -22.01 20.34 8.81
C VAL A 118 -21.27 19.04 8.54
N ALA A 119 -21.99 18.05 8.01
CA ALA A 119 -21.37 16.81 7.57
C ALA A 119 -20.35 17.12 6.45
N LEU A 120 -19.14 16.56 6.57
CA LEU A 120 -18.07 16.70 5.57
C LEU A 120 -18.51 16.24 4.16
N SER A 121 -19.54 15.39 4.08
CA SER A 121 -20.19 14.98 2.83
C SER A 121 -20.71 16.15 1.99
N HIS A 122 -21.03 17.30 2.61
CA HIS A 122 -21.46 18.51 1.92
C HIS A 122 -20.32 19.39 1.40
N LEU A 123 -19.07 19.15 1.80
CA LEU A 123 -17.90 19.96 1.42
C LEU A 123 -17.22 19.52 0.12
N GLY A 124 -17.69 18.46 -0.56
CA GLY A 124 -17.16 18.01 -1.84
C GLY A 124 -15.62 17.85 -1.85
N LEU A 125 -14.93 18.52 -2.77
CA LEU A 125 -13.46 18.45 -2.91
C LEU A 125 -12.70 18.89 -1.65
N PHE A 126 -13.22 19.86 -0.88
CA PHE A 126 -12.59 20.28 0.39
C PHE A 126 -12.63 19.17 1.42
N GLY A 127 -13.71 18.39 1.47
CA GLY A 127 -13.81 17.21 2.34
C GLY A 127 -12.77 16.14 2.02
N GLU A 128 -12.56 15.82 0.74
CA GLU A 128 -11.56 14.83 0.33
C GLU A 128 -10.11 15.25 0.65
N VAL A 129 -9.79 16.52 0.45
CA VAL A 129 -8.48 17.08 0.81
C VAL A 129 -8.28 17.07 2.32
N ALA A 130 -9.30 17.46 3.09
CA ALA A 130 -9.26 17.43 4.56
C ALA A 130 -9.02 16.00 5.09
N LEU A 131 -9.70 14.99 4.52
CA LEU A 131 -9.50 13.59 4.85
C LEU A 131 -8.06 13.12 4.56
N SER A 132 -7.51 13.50 3.42
CA SER A 132 -6.13 13.15 3.04
C SER A 132 -5.12 13.79 3.99
N ILE A 133 -5.28 15.07 4.33
CA ILE A 133 -4.42 15.78 5.29
C ILE A 133 -4.53 15.14 6.68
N ALA A 134 -5.74 14.84 7.14
CA ALA A 134 -5.97 14.21 8.45
C ALA A 134 -5.35 12.81 8.54
N ALA A 135 -5.46 12.01 7.45
CA ALA A 135 -4.83 10.71 7.36
C ALA A 135 -3.29 10.80 7.40
N VAL A 136 -2.70 11.73 6.65
CA VAL A 136 -1.25 11.99 6.68
C VAL A 136 -0.83 12.43 8.08
N ALA A 137 -1.50 13.40 8.69
CA ALA A 137 -1.17 13.90 10.02
C ALA A 137 -1.25 12.80 11.08
N GLY A 138 -2.31 11.99 11.06
CA GLY A 138 -2.46 10.84 11.96
C GLY A 138 -1.38 9.78 11.77
N SER A 139 -1.05 9.45 10.53
CA SER A 139 0.06 8.52 10.20
C SER A 139 1.40 9.05 10.68
N LEU A 140 1.70 10.31 10.41
CA LEU A 140 2.97 10.95 10.80
C LEU A 140 3.09 11.07 12.32
N SER A 141 1.99 11.31 13.05
CA SER A 141 1.97 11.34 14.52
C SER A 141 2.35 9.97 15.10
N VAL A 142 1.75 8.89 14.60
CA VAL A 142 2.10 7.53 15.03
C VAL A 142 3.53 7.19 14.63
N MET A 143 3.95 7.55 13.42
CA MET A 143 5.33 7.34 12.98
C MET A 143 6.33 8.07 13.87
N ALA A 144 6.06 9.31 14.26
CA ALA A 144 6.89 10.08 15.18
C ALA A 144 7.01 9.39 16.55
N LEU A 145 5.91 8.84 17.08
CA LEU A 145 5.91 8.03 18.31
C LEU A 145 6.78 6.78 18.17
N ILE A 146 6.68 6.06 17.05
CA ILE A 146 7.48 4.86 16.77
C ILE A 146 8.98 5.21 16.65
N VAL A 147 9.30 6.30 15.95
CA VAL A 147 10.69 6.78 15.82
C VAL A 147 11.22 7.18 17.18
N PHE A 148 10.45 7.92 17.99
CA PHE A 148 10.83 8.26 19.37
C PHE A 148 11.08 7.01 20.21
N ALA A 149 10.15 6.03 20.17
CA ALA A 149 10.31 4.77 20.87
C ALA A 149 11.57 4.01 20.40
N SER A 150 11.90 4.05 19.11
CA SER A 150 13.07 3.36 18.55
C SER A 150 14.41 3.87 19.10
N HIS A 151 14.46 5.10 19.61
CA HIS A 151 15.64 5.65 20.29
C HIS A 151 15.78 5.15 21.75
N LYS A 152 14.66 4.83 22.39
CA LYS A 152 14.62 4.44 23.82
C LYS A 152 14.69 2.95 24.02
N VAL A 153 14.20 2.15 23.07
CA VAL A 153 14.03 0.71 23.20
C VAL A 153 15.14 -0.06 22.51
N LYS A 154 15.70 -1.06 23.22
CA LYS A 154 16.66 -2.02 22.68
C LYS A 154 15.90 -3.25 22.17
N GLY A 155 15.91 -3.50 20.87
CA GLY A 155 15.33 -4.70 20.27
C GLY A 155 14.16 -4.42 19.32
N ASN A 156 14.13 -5.22 18.25
CA ASN A 156 13.14 -5.07 17.17
C ASN A 156 11.76 -5.57 17.60
N VAL A 157 11.72 -6.65 18.39
CA VAL A 157 10.44 -7.25 18.85
C VAL A 157 9.68 -6.28 19.77
N THR A 158 10.40 -5.63 20.71
CA THR A 158 9.75 -4.66 21.61
C THR A 158 9.19 -3.46 20.85
N LEU A 159 9.91 -2.98 19.83
CA LEU A 159 9.40 -1.89 18.98
C LEU A 159 8.17 -2.30 18.19
N LEU A 160 8.13 -3.54 17.70
CA LEU A 160 6.96 -4.11 17.03
C LEU A 160 5.75 -4.17 17.97
N ILE A 161 5.96 -4.64 19.19
CA ILE A 161 4.90 -4.70 20.22
C ILE A 161 4.36 -3.31 20.52
N ILE A 162 5.23 -2.30 20.69
CA ILE A 162 4.82 -0.90 20.88
C ILE A 162 3.96 -0.43 19.71
N GLY A 163 4.33 -0.73 18.47
CA GLY A 163 3.54 -0.40 17.29
C GLY A 163 2.14 -1.00 17.33
N VAL A 164 2.04 -2.29 17.67
CA VAL A 164 0.75 -2.97 17.84
C VAL A 164 -0.09 -2.33 18.95
N MET A 165 0.52 -2.00 20.10
CA MET A 165 -0.20 -1.33 21.21
C MET A 165 -0.71 0.06 20.81
N ILE A 166 0.08 0.83 20.05
CA ILE A 166 -0.38 2.12 19.50
C ILE A 166 -1.56 1.90 18.55
N GLY A 167 -1.53 0.85 17.73
CA GLY A 167 -2.66 0.47 16.89
C GLY A 167 -3.93 0.16 17.67
N TYR A 168 -3.83 -0.59 18.77
CA TYR A 168 -4.96 -0.87 19.67
C TYR A 168 -5.49 0.40 20.33
N LEU A 169 -4.61 1.29 20.79
CA LEU A 169 -5.01 2.58 21.38
C LEU A 169 -5.76 3.44 20.35
N ALA A 170 -5.25 3.54 19.13
CA ALA A 170 -5.92 4.25 18.05
C ALA A 170 -7.32 3.66 17.77
N ASN A 171 -7.45 2.33 17.71
CA ASN A 171 -8.74 1.66 17.51
C ASN A 171 -9.71 1.88 18.68
N ALA A 172 -9.22 1.93 19.92
CA ALA A 172 -10.06 2.26 21.08
C ALA A 172 -10.61 3.69 20.99
N ILE A 173 -9.77 4.67 20.63
CA ILE A 173 -10.19 6.06 20.41
C ILE A 173 -11.24 6.13 19.29
N ILE A 174 -11.01 5.46 18.16
CA ILE A 174 -11.97 5.36 17.05
C ILE A 174 -13.30 4.77 17.53
N GLY A 175 -13.27 3.73 18.37
CA GLY A 175 -14.47 3.11 18.95
C GLY A 175 -15.28 4.09 19.77
N ILE A 176 -14.62 4.90 20.61
CA ILE A 176 -15.27 5.95 21.41
C ILE A 176 -15.88 7.01 20.49
N LEU A 177 -15.16 7.49 19.49
CA LEU A 177 -15.68 8.47 18.53
C LEU A 177 -16.92 7.96 17.80
N LYS A 178 -16.92 6.70 17.34
CA LYS A 178 -18.07 6.06 16.69
C LYS A 178 -19.29 5.98 17.61
N PHE A 179 -19.09 5.73 18.90
CA PHE A 179 -20.19 5.62 19.86
C PHE A 179 -20.98 6.93 19.98
N PHE A 180 -20.32 8.07 19.88
CA PHE A 180 -20.95 9.40 19.97
C PHE A 180 -21.36 9.99 18.61
N SER A 181 -21.08 9.31 17.49
CA SER A 181 -21.29 9.83 16.13
C SER A 181 -22.64 9.42 15.57
N VAL A 182 -23.14 10.19 14.60
CA VAL A 182 -24.36 9.87 13.85
C VAL A 182 -24.06 8.78 12.80
N GLU A 183 -25.12 8.04 12.41
CA GLU A 183 -25.00 6.89 11.50
C GLU A 183 -24.34 7.25 10.16
N GLU A 184 -24.65 8.42 9.60
CA GLU A 184 -24.15 8.88 8.32
C GLU A 184 -22.61 9.09 8.34
N ASP A 185 -22.08 9.64 9.42
CA ASP A 185 -20.64 9.83 9.61
C ASP A 185 -19.92 8.49 9.80
N ILE A 186 -20.55 7.58 10.58
CA ILE A 186 -20.02 6.21 10.74
C ILE A 186 -19.96 5.50 9.39
N LYS A 187 -21.00 5.60 8.56
CA LYS A 187 -21.03 5.02 7.21
C LYS A 187 -19.93 5.60 6.33
N THR A 188 -19.74 6.91 6.34
CA THR A 188 -18.68 7.60 5.59
C THR A 188 -17.30 7.14 6.03
N TYR A 189 -17.05 7.03 7.34
CA TYR A 189 -15.81 6.51 7.89
C TYR A 189 -15.56 5.06 7.50
N VAL A 190 -16.58 4.20 7.58
CA VAL A 190 -16.47 2.78 7.20
C VAL A 190 -16.14 2.63 5.72
N ILE A 191 -16.83 3.37 4.83
CA ILE A 191 -16.55 3.36 3.38
C ILE A 191 -15.11 3.82 3.11
N TRP A 192 -14.61 4.83 3.85
CA TRP A 192 -13.22 5.24 3.73
C TRP A 192 -12.26 4.12 4.13
N GLY A 193 -12.56 3.40 5.22
CA GLY A 193 -11.74 2.31 5.76
C GLY A 193 -11.71 1.05 4.90
N LEU A 194 -12.64 0.88 3.96
CA LEU A 194 -12.65 -0.24 3.03
C LEU A 194 -11.54 -0.18 1.97
N GLY A 195 -10.96 0.99 1.76
CA GLY A 195 -9.91 1.23 0.77
C GLY A 195 -10.43 1.18 -0.67
N SER A 196 -9.96 2.11 -1.50
CA SER A 196 -10.34 2.17 -2.92
C SER A 196 -9.30 2.93 -3.74
N PHE A 197 -8.97 2.42 -4.92
CA PHE A 197 -8.16 3.16 -5.88
C PHE A 197 -8.98 4.18 -6.69
N SER A 198 -10.33 4.08 -6.68
CA SER A 198 -11.21 4.98 -7.42
C SER A 198 -11.39 6.35 -6.76
N ARG A 199 -10.96 6.49 -5.52
CA ARG A 199 -11.04 7.76 -4.77
C ARG A 199 -10.09 8.82 -5.33
N VAL A 200 -8.99 8.38 -5.95
CA VAL A 200 -7.93 9.26 -6.44
C VAL A 200 -8.20 9.60 -7.90
N SER A 201 -8.67 10.80 -8.17
CA SER A 201 -9.00 11.28 -9.52
C SER A 201 -8.50 12.71 -9.75
N GLY A 202 -8.43 13.12 -11.01
CA GLY A 202 -8.07 14.48 -11.41
C GLY A 202 -6.72 14.95 -10.82
N ASN A 203 -6.72 16.13 -10.22
CA ASN A 203 -5.53 16.77 -9.66
C ASN A 203 -4.93 15.99 -8.48
N GLN A 204 -5.75 15.28 -7.70
CA GLN A 204 -5.27 14.45 -6.60
C GLN A 204 -4.43 13.28 -7.09
N MET A 205 -4.80 12.66 -8.23
CA MET A 205 -4.00 11.62 -8.85
C MET A 205 -2.62 12.15 -9.26
N MET A 206 -2.57 13.31 -9.90
CA MET A 206 -1.29 13.90 -10.33
C MET A 206 -0.39 14.17 -9.12
N LEU A 207 -0.94 14.74 -8.04
CA LEU A 207 -0.21 14.99 -6.81
C LEU A 207 0.29 13.68 -6.17
N PHE A 208 -0.58 12.67 -6.04
CA PHE A 208 -0.23 11.36 -5.50
C PHE A 208 0.90 10.70 -6.29
N VAL A 209 0.75 10.63 -7.62
CA VAL A 209 1.76 10.02 -8.51
C VAL A 209 3.08 10.77 -8.43
N THR A 210 3.06 12.10 -8.41
CA THR A 210 4.29 12.93 -8.30
C THR A 210 5.01 12.67 -6.98
N ILE A 211 4.30 12.66 -5.85
CA ILE A 211 4.90 12.37 -4.54
C ILE A 211 5.52 10.96 -4.55
N MET A 212 4.79 9.98 -5.04
CA MET A 212 5.28 8.59 -5.07
C MET A 212 6.43 8.39 -6.07
N ALA A 213 6.45 9.14 -7.19
CA ALA A 213 7.55 9.14 -8.15
C ALA A 213 8.87 9.68 -7.56
N ILE A 214 8.79 10.47 -6.49
CA ILE A 214 9.96 10.92 -5.72
C ILE A 214 10.31 9.90 -4.62
N LEU A 215 9.31 9.45 -3.85
CA LEU A 215 9.53 8.60 -2.68
C LEU A 215 10.01 7.19 -3.05
N ILE A 216 9.49 6.61 -4.14
CA ILE A 216 9.88 5.28 -4.58
C ILE A 216 11.38 5.23 -4.95
N PRO A 217 11.91 6.08 -5.84
CA PRO A 217 13.35 6.10 -6.12
C PRO A 217 14.20 6.41 -4.89
N LEU A 218 13.76 7.35 -4.03
CA LEU A 218 14.46 7.67 -2.78
C LEU A 218 14.63 6.43 -1.88
N SER A 219 13.63 5.54 -1.87
CA SER A 219 13.70 4.30 -1.10
C SER A 219 14.82 3.36 -1.55
N PHE A 220 15.24 3.41 -2.82
CA PHE A 220 16.33 2.59 -3.35
C PHE A 220 17.71 2.99 -2.80
N LEU A 221 17.87 4.20 -2.27
CA LEU A 221 19.10 4.59 -1.58
C LEU A 221 19.37 3.73 -0.34
N LEU A 222 18.33 3.09 0.21
CA LEU A 222 18.42 2.24 1.39
C LEU A 222 18.85 0.79 1.09
N VAL A 223 19.02 0.41 -0.17
CA VAL A 223 19.37 -0.97 -0.58
C VAL A 223 20.61 -1.50 0.15
N LYS A 224 21.69 -0.70 0.21
CA LYS A 224 22.92 -1.07 0.91
C LYS A 224 22.68 -1.25 2.41
N THR A 225 21.94 -0.33 3.02
CA THR A 225 21.57 -0.36 4.43
C THR A 225 20.77 -1.62 4.77
N LEU A 226 19.79 -1.95 3.93
CA LEU A 226 18.94 -3.14 4.11
C LEU A 226 19.75 -4.43 3.99
N ASN A 227 20.66 -4.53 3.02
CA ASN A 227 21.54 -5.68 2.88
C ASN A 227 22.47 -5.85 4.09
N LEU A 228 23.01 -4.76 4.63
CA LEU A 228 23.83 -4.83 5.84
C LEU A 228 23.00 -5.27 7.06
N LEU A 229 21.78 -4.76 7.22
CA LEU A 229 20.88 -5.16 8.32
C LEU A 229 20.51 -6.65 8.27
N MET A 230 20.45 -7.26 7.09
CA MET A 230 20.21 -8.70 6.92
C MET A 230 21.32 -9.56 7.53
N LEU A 231 22.59 -9.11 7.48
CA LEU A 231 23.73 -9.84 8.04
C LEU A 231 23.73 -9.91 9.58
N GLY A 232 22.94 -9.08 10.22
CA GLY A 232 22.93 -8.98 11.69
C GLY A 232 23.41 -7.64 12.20
N GLU A 233 22.78 -7.15 13.29
CA GLU A 233 23.12 -5.85 13.87
C GLU A 233 24.58 -5.77 14.32
N GLY A 234 25.11 -6.87 14.90
CA GLY A 234 26.52 -6.95 15.31
C GLY A 234 27.45 -6.85 14.11
N TYR A 235 27.18 -7.63 13.06
CA TYR A 235 27.98 -7.65 11.85
C TYR A 235 27.91 -6.32 11.09
N ALA A 236 26.70 -5.77 10.95
CA ALA A 236 26.47 -4.48 10.32
C ALA A 236 27.20 -3.33 11.04
N ARG A 237 27.25 -3.38 12.39
CA ARG A 237 27.97 -2.41 13.20
C ARG A 237 29.49 -2.50 12.96
N ASN A 238 30.05 -3.70 12.89
CA ASN A 238 31.48 -3.90 12.60
C ASN A 238 31.86 -3.40 11.20
N LEU A 239 30.91 -3.42 10.26
CA LEU A 239 31.05 -2.84 8.91
C LEU A 239 30.78 -1.33 8.87
N GLY A 240 30.68 -0.65 10.03
CA GLY A 240 30.54 0.80 10.14
C GLY A 240 29.11 1.34 10.05
N LEU A 241 28.07 0.47 10.03
CA LEU A 241 26.69 0.92 9.97
C LEU A 241 26.22 1.43 11.35
N ASN A 242 25.73 2.66 11.38
CA ASN A 242 25.03 3.16 12.57
C ASN A 242 23.60 2.58 12.59
N ILE A 243 23.39 1.54 13.38
CA ILE A 243 22.14 0.76 13.45
C ILE A 243 20.95 1.67 13.83
N LYS A 244 21.11 2.61 14.77
CA LYS A 244 20.03 3.51 15.19
C LYS A 244 19.58 4.42 14.03
N ARG A 245 20.52 5.06 13.34
CA ARG A 245 20.22 5.91 12.18
C ARG A 245 19.61 5.10 11.04
N ALA A 246 20.17 3.93 10.75
CA ALA A 246 19.67 3.03 9.72
C ALA A 246 18.22 2.62 9.99
N ARG A 247 17.90 2.21 11.23
CA ARG A 247 16.55 1.85 11.65
C ARG A 247 15.56 3.01 11.47
N VAL A 248 15.90 4.19 11.96
CA VAL A 248 15.07 5.40 11.83
C VAL A 248 14.82 5.72 10.36
N LEU A 249 15.86 5.74 9.52
CA LEU A 249 15.73 6.05 8.10
C LEU A 249 14.81 5.08 7.37
N VAL A 250 14.96 3.76 7.64
CA VAL A 250 14.13 2.74 6.99
C VAL A 250 12.68 2.81 7.46
N ILE A 251 12.45 2.98 8.79
CA ILE A 251 11.09 3.13 9.35
C ILE A 251 10.42 4.39 8.79
N THR A 252 11.13 5.50 8.73
CA THR A 252 10.60 6.76 8.19
C THR A 252 10.26 6.64 6.70
N CYS A 253 11.16 6.09 5.90
CA CYS A 253 10.93 5.90 4.46
C CYS A 253 9.71 4.99 4.21
N SER A 254 9.67 3.84 4.86
CA SER A 254 8.54 2.90 4.76
C SER A 254 7.25 3.51 5.31
N GLY A 255 7.34 4.22 6.43
CA GLY A 255 6.20 4.88 7.06
C GLY A 255 5.59 5.96 6.18
N VAL A 256 6.41 6.79 5.55
CA VAL A 256 5.93 7.84 4.64
C VAL A 256 5.29 7.24 3.40
N LEU A 257 5.90 6.20 2.77
CA LEU A 257 5.30 5.49 1.65
C LEU A 257 3.90 4.97 2.01
N THR A 258 3.77 4.35 3.17
CA THR A 258 2.48 3.81 3.66
C THR A 258 1.50 4.92 4.00
N ALA A 259 1.94 6.00 4.66
CA ALA A 259 1.10 7.12 5.04
C ALA A 259 0.45 7.78 3.81
N ILE A 260 1.25 8.04 2.77
CA ILE A 260 0.75 8.62 1.51
C ILE A 260 -0.24 7.69 0.83
N VAL A 261 0.09 6.39 0.67
CA VAL A 261 -0.86 5.46 0.05
C VAL A 261 -2.14 5.35 0.88
N THR A 262 -2.04 5.25 2.20
CA THR A 262 -3.22 5.14 3.07
C THR A 262 -4.07 6.42 3.03
N ALA A 263 -3.47 7.59 2.95
CA ALA A 263 -4.19 8.86 2.89
C ALA A 263 -5.05 8.99 1.62
N TYR A 264 -4.52 8.55 0.49
CA TYR A 264 -5.22 8.65 -0.80
C TYR A 264 -6.13 7.45 -1.09
N CYS A 265 -5.69 6.25 -0.77
CA CYS A 265 -6.40 5.01 -1.14
C CYS A 265 -7.17 4.36 0.03
N GLY A 266 -7.04 4.88 1.25
CA GLY A 266 -7.47 4.18 2.46
C GLY A 266 -6.49 3.06 2.87
N PRO A 267 -6.74 2.39 3.99
CA PRO A 267 -5.86 1.33 4.49
C PRO A 267 -5.89 0.09 3.59
N ILE A 268 -4.73 -0.29 3.04
CA ILE A 268 -4.52 -1.51 2.24
C ILE A 268 -3.42 -2.31 2.91
N ILE A 269 -3.76 -3.46 3.49
CA ILE A 269 -2.88 -4.16 4.44
C ILE A 269 -2.01 -5.21 3.75
N PHE A 270 -2.60 -6.09 2.94
CA PHE A 270 -1.97 -7.33 2.51
C PHE A 270 -0.93 -7.18 1.39
N LEU A 271 -0.96 -6.13 0.59
CA LEU A 271 0.02 -5.93 -0.49
C LEU A 271 1.46 -5.83 0.07
N GLY A 272 1.64 -5.01 1.11
CA GLY A 272 2.95 -4.86 1.75
C GLY A 272 3.44 -6.12 2.48
N LEU A 273 2.55 -7.01 2.84
CA LEU A 273 2.90 -8.25 3.52
C LEU A 273 3.16 -9.38 2.51
N ALA A 274 2.28 -9.61 1.55
CA ALA A 274 2.30 -10.76 0.66
C ALA A 274 3.37 -10.66 -0.44
N VAL A 275 3.53 -9.48 -1.03
CA VAL A 275 4.42 -9.30 -2.19
C VAL A 275 5.88 -9.61 -1.87
N PRO A 276 6.50 -9.13 -0.77
CA PRO A 276 7.87 -9.50 -0.45
C PRO A 276 8.06 -11.01 -0.23
N HIS A 277 7.03 -11.70 0.28
CA HIS A 277 7.04 -13.16 0.40
C HIS A 277 7.05 -13.84 -0.95
N LEU A 278 6.15 -13.42 -1.87
CA LEU A 278 6.12 -13.93 -3.22
C LEU A 278 7.47 -13.73 -3.93
N CYS A 279 8.03 -12.53 -3.83
CA CYS A 279 9.33 -12.24 -4.44
C CYS A 279 10.44 -13.14 -3.90
N ARG A 280 10.52 -13.34 -2.58
CA ARG A 280 11.52 -14.27 -2.01
C ARG A 280 11.30 -15.71 -2.44
N ALA A 281 10.05 -16.15 -2.57
CA ALA A 281 9.72 -17.50 -3.02
C ALA A 281 10.09 -17.73 -4.49
N VAL A 282 9.86 -16.73 -5.35
CA VAL A 282 10.15 -16.80 -6.79
C VAL A 282 11.63 -16.66 -7.08
N PHE A 283 12.28 -15.64 -6.52
CA PHE A 283 13.68 -15.30 -6.82
C PHE A 283 14.69 -16.04 -5.93
N GLN A 284 14.24 -16.65 -4.84
CA GLN A 284 15.08 -17.41 -3.90
C GLN A 284 16.35 -16.66 -3.46
N THR A 285 16.19 -15.36 -3.19
CA THR A 285 17.28 -14.46 -2.79
C THR A 285 16.85 -13.57 -1.64
N SER A 286 17.84 -13.10 -0.88
CA SER A 286 17.67 -12.07 0.14
C SER A 286 18.32 -10.74 -0.24
N ASP A 287 18.99 -10.66 -1.41
CA ASP A 287 19.63 -9.43 -1.86
C ASP A 287 18.60 -8.38 -2.30
N HIS A 288 18.59 -7.24 -1.61
CA HIS A 288 17.69 -6.13 -1.88
C HIS A 288 17.96 -5.43 -3.21
N ARG A 289 19.13 -5.64 -3.84
CA ARG A 289 19.38 -5.16 -5.21
C ARG A 289 18.44 -5.78 -6.22
N LEU A 290 18.06 -7.05 -5.99
CA LEU A 290 17.09 -7.77 -6.81
C LEU A 290 15.67 -7.69 -6.22
N LEU A 291 15.54 -7.82 -4.90
CA LEU A 291 14.22 -7.87 -4.25
C LEU A 291 13.46 -6.53 -4.32
N MET A 292 14.12 -5.37 -4.20
CA MET A 292 13.41 -4.10 -4.27
C MET A 292 12.76 -3.85 -5.63
N PRO A 293 13.48 -3.94 -6.77
CA PRO A 293 12.83 -3.82 -8.07
C PRO A 293 11.82 -4.94 -8.34
N ALA A 294 12.07 -6.16 -7.87
CA ALA A 294 11.10 -7.25 -7.98
C ALA A 294 9.80 -6.96 -7.20
N CYS A 295 9.90 -6.46 -5.97
CA CYS A 295 8.75 -6.07 -5.17
C CYS A 295 7.98 -4.90 -5.79
N LEU A 296 8.69 -3.91 -6.36
CA LEU A 296 8.06 -2.81 -7.08
C LEU A 296 7.17 -3.33 -8.21
N VAL A 297 7.73 -4.16 -9.09
CA VAL A 297 7.03 -4.65 -10.30
C VAL A 297 5.92 -5.64 -9.92
N MET A 298 6.20 -6.59 -9.00
CA MET A 298 5.22 -7.56 -8.51
C MET A 298 4.06 -6.87 -7.77
N GLY A 299 4.37 -5.86 -6.94
CA GLY A 299 3.35 -5.11 -6.20
C GLY A 299 2.44 -4.31 -7.11
N ALA A 300 3.01 -3.65 -8.11
CA ALA A 300 2.24 -2.96 -9.15
C ALA A 300 1.31 -3.92 -9.89
N SER A 301 1.84 -5.06 -10.32
CA SER A 301 1.06 -6.08 -11.03
C SER A 301 -0.07 -6.65 -10.18
N LEU A 302 0.20 -7.02 -8.92
CA LEU A 302 -0.80 -7.58 -8.02
C LEU A 302 -1.88 -6.55 -7.66
N ALA A 303 -1.53 -5.28 -7.46
CA ALA A 303 -2.49 -4.22 -7.20
C ALA A 303 -3.42 -3.97 -8.41
N LEU A 304 -2.86 -4.00 -9.63
CA LEU A 304 -3.66 -3.92 -10.86
C LEU A 304 -4.63 -5.11 -11.00
N ALA A 305 -4.17 -6.32 -10.69
CA ALA A 305 -5.02 -7.52 -10.68
C ALA A 305 -6.15 -7.40 -9.63
N CYS A 306 -5.83 -6.94 -8.42
CA CYS A 306 -6.83 -6.69 -7.37
C CYS A 306 -7.84 -5.62 -7.78
N ASN A 307 -7.39 -4.54 -8.43
CA ASN A 307 -8.28 -3.49 -8.93
C ASN A 307 -9.21 -4.01 -10.02
N LEU A 308 -8.71 -4.87 -10.90
CA LEU A 308 -9.52 -5.51 -11.94
C LEU A 308 -10.61 -6.40 -11.31
N ILE A 309 -10.27 -7.23 -10.34
CA ILE A 309 -11.21 -8.10 -9.61
C ILE A 309 -12.24 -7.26 -8.87
N ALA A 310 -11.83 -6.16 -8.22
CA ALA A 310 -12.73 -5.27 -7.49
C ALA A 310 -13.78 -4.60 -8.39
N ARG A 311 -13.55 -4.55 -9.69
CA ARG A 311 -14.42 -3.89 -10.69
C ARG A 311 -15.06 -4.85 -11.68
N MET A 312 -15.07 -6.15 -11.39
CA MET A 312 -15.63 -7.14 -12.31
C MET A 312 -17.10 -6.81 -12.67
N PRO A 313 -17.48 -6.98 -13.96
CA PRO A 313 -18.85 -6.77 -14.39
C PRO A 313 -19.79 -7.76 -13.68
N GLY A 314 -20.99 -7.28 -13.31
CA GLY A 314 -22.03 -8.10 -12.64
C GLY A 314 -22.27 -7.72 -11.18
N PHE A 315 -21.48 -6.83 -10.60
CA PHE A 315 -21.76 -6.25 -9.27
C PHE A 315 -22.13 -4.77 -9.42
N GLU A 316 -23.22 -4.37 -8.78
CA GLU A 316 -23.55 -2.96 -8.59
C GLU A 316 -22.56 -2.37 -7.59
N GLY A 317 -21.58 -1.62 -8.10
CA GLY A 317 -20.50 -1.02 -7.31
C GLY A 317 -19.16 -1.75 -7.41
N ALA A 318 -18.13 -1.19 -6.81
CA ALA A 318 -16.81 -1.79 -6.73
C ALA A 318 -16.64 -2.52 -5.38
N LEU A 319 -16.06 -3.73 -5.42
CA LEU A 319 -15.70 -4.44 -4.19
C LEU A 319 -14.62 -3.66 -3.42
N PRO A 320 -14.61 -3.73 -2.08
CA PRO A 320 -13.55 -3.12 -1.28
C PRO A 320 -12.18 -3.68 -1.63
N VAL A 321 -11.23 -2.83 -2.00
CA VAL A 321 -9.89 -3.26 -2.42
C VAL A 321 -9.17 -3.98 -1.29
N ASN A 322 -9.33 -3.53 -0.05
CA ASN A 322 -8.71 -4.18 1.10
C ASN A 322 -9.21 -5.63 1.28
N SER A 323 -10.51 -5.90 1.04
CA SER A 323 -11.07 -7.25 1.09
C SER A 323 -10.53 -8.13 -0.05
N VAL A 324 -10.44 -7.62 -1.27
CA VAL A 324 -9.87 -8.35 -2.41
C VAL A 324 -8.39 -8.68 -2.17
N THR A 325 -7.61 -7.71 -1.70
CA THR A 325 -6.19 -7.95 -1.38
C THR A 325 -6.01 -8.93 -0.24
N ALA A 326 -6.92 -8.94 0.74
CA ALA A 326 -6.91 -9.91 1.85
C ALA A 326 -7.22 -11.33 1.37
N LEU A 327 -8.24 -11.50 0.52
CA LEU A 327 -8.60 -12.80 -0.04
C LEU A 327 -7.47 -13.46 -0.84
N ILE A 328 -6.66 -12.65 -1.53
CA ILE A 328 -5.50 -13.14 -2.28
C ILE A 328 -4.27 -13.26 -1.36
N GLY A 329 -4.04 -12.25 -0.54
CA GLY A 329 -2.80 -12.14 0.25
C GLY A 329 -2.73 -13.11 1.42
N ALA A 330 -3.84 -13.36 2.12
CA ALA A 330 -3.84 -14.24 3.28
C ALA A 330 -3.50 -15.70 2.93
N PRO A 331 -4.08 -16.34 1.88
CA PRO A 331 -3.70 -17.67 1.46
C PRO A 331 -2.24 -17.76 1.00
N VAL A 332 -1.74 -16.72 0.32
CA VAL A 332 -0.34 -16.65 -0.13
C VAL A 332 0.61 -16.67 1.06
N VAL A 333 0.38 -15.79 2.04
CA VAL A 333 1.22 -15.73 3.24
C VAL A 333 1.16 -17.05 4.02
N ALA A 334 -0.03 -17.61 4.20
CA ALA A 334 -0.21 -18.90 4.87
C ALA A 334 0.56 -20.03 4.16
N SER A 335 0.45 -20.12 2.84
CA SER A 335 1.13 -21.17 2.06
C SER A 335 2.66 -21.10 2.18
N VAL A 336 3.23 -19.89 2.17
CA VAL A 336 4.67 -19.69 2.33
C VAL A 336 5.15 -20.10 3.73
N LEU A 337 4.38 -19.78 4.78
CA LEU A 337 4.72 -20.15 6.15
C LEU A 337 4.68 -21.67 6.36
N PHE A 338 3.66 -22.35 5.84
CA PHE A 338 3.56 -23.81 5.91
C PHE A 338 4.70 -24.51 5.17
N ARG A 339 5.08 -23.99 4.00
CA ARG A 339 6.20 -24.58 3.23
C ARG A 339 7.53 -24.44 3.94
N LYS A 340 7.78 -23.30 4.60
CA LYS A 340 9.01 -23.09 5.38
C LYS A 340 9.11 -24.08 6.54
N ARG A 341 8.03 -24.27 7.30
CA ARG A 341 7.98 -25.20 8.42
C ARG A 341 8.21 -26.66 8.01
N LYS A 342 7.68 -27.05 6.83
CA LYS A 342 7.89 -28.41 6.30
C LYS A 342 9.35 -28.67 5.94
N ASN A 343 10.09 -27.68 5.44
CA ASN A 343 11.50 -27.83 5.14
C ASN A 343 12.35 -27.91 6.42
N GLU A 344 12.04 -27.13 7.47
CA GLU A 344 12.70 -27.15 8.77
C GLU A 344 12.45 -28.47 9.55
N LEU A 345 11.38 -29.21 9.26
CA LEU A 345 11.09 -30.53 9.86
C LEU A 345 11.75 -31.69 9.12
N ASN A 346 12.23 -31.46 7.88
CA ASN A 346 12.88 -32.47 7.05
C ASN A 346 14.42 -32.35 7.08
N GLU A 347 14.99 -31.34 7.77
CA GLU A 347 16.40 -31.17 8.09
C GLU A 347 16.68 -31.66 9.53
#